data_a27bb9622831df5a000f6bc0de758419
#
_entry.id   a27bb9622831df5a000f6bc0de758419
#
_cell.length_a   1.000
_cell.length_b   1.000
_cell.length_c   1.000
_cell.angle_alpha   90.00
_cell.angle_beta   90.00
_cell.angle_gamma   90.00
#
_symmetry.space_group_name_H-M   'P 1'
#
loop_
_entity.id
_entity.type
_entity.pdbx_description
1 polymer ?
#
loop_
_entity_poly.entity_id
_entity_poly.type
_entity_poly.pdbx_seq_one_letter_code
_entity_poly.pdbx_strand_id
1 'polypeptide(L)'
;MNLAQIWRYPIKSHGSENLNSIDIYSGKTLPLDRNWAVVHDQSDADGSSWVPCRNFSRVAKAPQLAAISTTWTSDNKLELRHPSIGTICIDPDFESSKFINWVSPLMPEGRAASIKLVRSVQTGMTDTDFPSISIGNLASHREIEKKVGEKLSLLRWRCNL
;
A
#
# COMPACT_ATOMS: atom_id res chain seq x y z
N MET A 1 -26.63 6.65 0.04
CA MET A 1 -25.26 6.32 -0.41
C MET A 1 -24.90 4.96 0.18
N ASN A 2 -24.40 4.02 -0.61
CA ASN A 2 -24.04 2.68 -0.14
C ASN A 2 -22.52 2.50 -0.29
N LEU A 3 -21.89 1.94 0.74
CA LEU A 3 -20.51 1.52 0.67
C LEU A 3 -20.42 0.25 -0.20
N ALA A 4 -19.55 0.26 -1.21
CA ALA A 4 -19.42 -0.85 -2.15
C ALA A 4 -18.25 -1.78 -1.81
N GLN A 5 -17.13 -1.24 -1.37
CA GLN A 5 -15.92 -1.98 -1.05
C GLN A 5 -15.13 -1.25 0.03
N ILE A 6 -14.35 -2.01 0.80
CA ILE A 6 -13.38 -1.49 1.78
C ILE A 6 -12.02 -2.06 1.43
N TRP A 7 -11.04 -1.19 1.24
CA TRP A 7 -9.67 -1.58 0.94
C TRP A 7 -8.69 -1.04 1.97
N ARG A 8 -7.78 -1.88 2.39
CA ARG A 8 -6.65 -1.52 3.24
C ARG A 8 -5.34 -1.78 2.49
N TYR A 9 -4.35 -0.96 2.75
CA TYR A 9 -3.02 -1.04 2.13
C TYR A 9 -1.95 -1.07 3.22
N PRO A 10 -1.67 -2.21 3.85
CA PRO A 10 -0.79 -2.29 5.03
C PRO A 10 0.59 -1.67 4.77
N ILE A 11 1.20 -1.98 3.63
CA ILE A 11 2.46 -1.41 3.20
C ILE A 11 2.20 -0.39 2.08
N LYS A 12 2.67 0.85 2.25
CA LYS A 12 2.53 1.92 1.24
C LYS A 12 3.01 1.43 -0.13
N SER A 13 2.16 1.53 -1.13
CA SER A 13 2.39 1.09 -2.53
C SER A 13 2.57 -0.42 -2.76
N HIS A 14 2.61 -1.25 -1.75
CA HIS A 14 2.87 -2.68 -1.87
C HIS A 14 1.64 -3.50 -1.43
N GLY A 15 0.75 -3.70 -2.38
CA GLY A 15 -0.40 -4.57 -2.16
C GLY A 15 -1.65 -3.87 -1.67
N SER A 16 -2.70 -4.66 -1.59
CA SER A 16 -4.03 -4.28 -1.14
C SER A 16 -4.74 -5.47 -0.50
N GLU A 17 -5.58 -5.20 0.46
CA GLU A 17 -6.43 -6.15 1.15
C GLU A 17 -7.89 -5.70 1.07
N ASN A 18 -8.79 -6.59 0.66
CA ASN A 18 -10.23 -6.34 0.69
C ASN A 18 -10.78 -6.75 2.06
N LEU A 19 -11.61 -5.90 2.65
CA LEU A 19 -12.20 -6.12 3.97
C LEU A 19 -13.73 -6.14 3.88
N ASN A 20 -14.36 -6.98 4.68
CA ASN A 20 -15.82 -7.00 4.83
C ASN A 20 -16.32 -5.90 5.78
N SER A 21 -15.51 -5.55 6.77
CA SER A 21 -15.82 -4.51 7.76
C SER A 21 -14.54 -3.98 8.38
N ILE A 22 -14.59 -2.77 8.92
CA ILE A 22 -13.50 -2.15 9.69
C ILE A 22 -14.06 -1.06 10.61
N ASP A 23 -13.54 -0.96 11.82
CA ASP A 23 -13.86 0.14 12.72
C ASP A 23 -13.11 1.41 12.32
N ILE A 24 -13.82 2.53 12.33
CA ILE A 24 -13.27 3.85 12.01
C ILE A 24 -13.29 4.70 13.27
N TYR A 25 -12.14 5.33 13.58
CA TYR A 25 -11.97 6.16 14.75
C TYR A 25 -11.71 7.61 14.34
N SER A 26 -12.37 8.54 15.03
CA SER A 26 -12.18 9.98 14.78
C SER A 26 -10.71 10.39 14.95
N GLY A 27 -10.19 11.15 13.99
CA GLY A 27 -8.80 11.62 14.01
C GLY A 27 -7.75 10.53 13.73
N LYS A 28 -8.15 9.36 13.22
CA LYS A 28 -7.24 8.26 12.86
C LYS A 28 -7.37 7.87 11.39
N THR A 29 -6.33 7.28 10.85
CA THR A 29 -6.39 6.51 9.58
C THR A 29 -7.14 5.20 9.82
N LEU A 30 -7.46 4.46 8.76
CA LEU A 30 -7.92 3.08 8.94
C LEU A 30 -6.85 2.27 9.71
N PRO A 31 -7.27 1.38 10.63
CA PRO A 31 -6.33 0.52 11.36
C PRO A 31 -5.43 -0.26 10.42
N LEU A 32 -4.11 -0.19 10.66
CA LEU A 32 -3.05 -0.82 9.86
C LEU A 32 -2.95 -0.34 8.40
N ASP A 33 -3.63 0.74 8.02
CA ASP A 33 -3.53 1.27 6.66
C ASP A 33 -2.26 2.09 6.51
N ARG A 34 -1.38 1.70 5.58
CA ARG A 34 -0.08 2.33 5.29
C ARG A 34 0.81 2.50 6.53
N ASN A 35 0.66 1.58 7.49
CA ASN A 35 1.50 1.59 8.69
C ASN A 35 2.96 1.30 8.38
N TRP A 36 3.24 0.66 7.27
CA TRP A 36 4.60 0.41 6.79
C TRP A 36 4.83 1.05 5.43
N ALA A 37 6.09 1.40 5.18
CA ALA A 37 6.53 1.91 3.89
C ALA A 37 7.93 1.39 3.54
N VAL A 38 8.22 1.27 2.26
CA VAL A 38 9.52 0.80 1.76
C VAL A 38 10.39 2.00 1.41
N VAL A 39 11.44 2.18 2.18
CA VAL A 39 12.45 3.22 1.98
C VAL A 39 13.41 2.80 0.86
N HIS A 40 13.83 3.73 0.04
CA HIS A 40 14.85 3.51 -0.99
C HIS A 40 16.19 4.15 -0.60
N ASP A 41 17.26 3.77 -1.29
CA ASP A 41 18.66 4.14 -1.03
C ASP A 41 18.97 5.65 -1.09
N GLN A 42 18.07 6.47 -1.62
CA GLN A 42 18.18 7.93 -1.69
C GLN A 42 17.34 8.63 -0.61
N SER A 43 16.96 7.92 0.46
CA SER A 43 16.11 8.45 1.52
C SER A 43 16.57 8.00 2.89
N ASP A 44 16.54 8.93 3.85
CA ASP A 44 16.88 8.71 5.25
C ASP A 44 15.64 8.47 6.14
N ALA A 45 14.47 8.27 5.54
CA ALA A 45 13.23 8.04 6.29
C ALA A 45 13.34 6.79 7.18
N ASP A 46 12.98 6.92 8.44
CA ASP A 46 13.05 5.86 9.45
C ASP A 46 11.68 5.45 10.03
N GLY A 47 10.61 6.17 9.66
CA GLY A 47 9.26 5.94 10.16
C GLY A 47 8.91 6.77 11.40
N SER A 48 9.85 7.49 12.01
CA SER A 48 9.63 8.28 13.22
C SER A 48 8.68 9.46 13.02
N SER A 49 8.64 10.00 11.79
CA SER A 49 7.75 11.09 11.41
C SER A 49 7.21 10.89 9.98
N TRP A 50 6.13 11.61 9.68
CA TRP A 50 5.62 11.64 8.31
C TRP A 50 6.63 12.35 7.39
N VAL A 51 6.83 11.78 6.21
CA VAL A 51 7.63 12.37 5.13
C VAL A 51 6.91 12.23 3.79
N PRO A 52 7.16 13.14 2.83
CA PRO A 52 6.55 13.05 1.50
C PRO A 52 6.80 11.72 0.80
N CYS A 53 5.82 11.29 0.00
CA CYS A 53 5.82 9.99 -0.68
C CYS A 53 7.07 9.74 -1.57
N ARG A 54 7.81 10.78 -1.95
CA ARG A 54 9.07 10.64 -2.72
C ARG A 54 10.17 9.88 -1.96
N ASN A 55 10.08 9.75 -0.65
CA ASN A 55 11.02 9.00 0.19
C ASN A 55 10.84 7.48 0.13
N PHE A 56 9.78 7.01 -0.55
CA PHE A 56 9.41 5.60 -0.56
C PHE A 56 9.33 5.04 -1.98
N SER A 57 9.53 3.74 -2.11
CA SER A 57 9.23 3.00 -3.33
C SER A 57 7.73 3.08 -3.63
N ARG A 58 7.35 3.39 -4.88
CA ARG A 58 5.97 3.76 -5.24
C ARG A 58 5.49 3.04 -6.49
N VAL A 59 4.20 2.70 -6.53
CA VAL A 59 3.51 2.17 -7.72
C VAL A 59 3.75 3.03 -8.96
N ALA A 60 3.77 4.37 -8.83
CA ALA A 60 4.03 5.28 -9.95
C ALA A 60 5.41 5.09 -10.60
N LYS A 61 6.36 4.47 -9.90
CA LYS A 61 7.72 4.20 -10.40
C LYS A 61 7.98 2.71 -10.62
N ALA A 62 7.19 1.84 -9.99
CA ALA A 62 7.24 0.38 -10.11
C ALA A 62 5.80 -0.17 -10.20
N PRO A 63 5.15 -0.11 -11.37
CA PRO A 63 3.72 -0.44 -11.52
C PRO A 63 3.36 -1.87 -11.10
N GLN A 64 4.28 -2.82 -11.20
CA GLN A 64 4.04 -4.21 -10.79
C GLN A 64 3.72 -4.36 -9.30
N LEU A 65 4.14 -3.44 -8.46
CA LEU A 65 3.79 -3.43 -7.03
C LEU A 65 2.26 -3.37 -6.78
N ALA A 66 1.49 -2.85 -7.73
CA ALA A 66 0.04 -2.79 -7.64
C ALA A 66 -0.65 -4.16 -7.72
N ALA A 67 0.02 -5.17 -8.29
CA ALA A 67 -0.51 -6.51 -8.43
C ALA A 67 -0.35 -7.37 -7.17
N ILE A 68 0.33 -6.87 -6.14
CA ILE A 68 0.44 -7.55 -4.86
C ILE A 68 -0.93 -7.55 -4.17
N SER A 69 -1.38 -8.70 -3.72
CA SER A 69 -2.49 -8.83 -2.76
C SER A 69 -1.93 -9.15 -1.37
N THR A 70 -2.64 -8.69 -0.33
CA THR A 70 -2.21 -8.91 1.04
C THR A 70 -3.34 -9.48 1.89
N THR A 71 -3.00 -10.27 2.89
CA THR A 71 -3.94 -10.79 3.89
C THR A 71 -3.22 -10.98 5.22
N TRP A 72 -3.83 -10.54 6.31
CA TRP A 72 -3.34 -10.84 7.65
C TRP A 72 -3.69 -12.28 8.04
N THR A 73 -2.71 -13.00 8.57
CA THR A 73 -2.90 -14.34 9.11
C THR A 73 -3.35 -14.29 10.57
N SER A 74 -3.82 -15.41 11.10
CA SER A 74 -4.27 -15.52 12.51
C SER A 74 -3.17 -15.29 13.53
N ASP A 75 -1.92 -15.48 13.16
CA ASP A 75 -0.72 -15.27 13.97
C ASP A 75 -0.07 -13.88 13.74
N ASN A 76 -0.86 -12.92 13.28
CA ASN A 76 -0.46 -11.52 13.04
C ASN A 76 0.71 -11.34 12.07
N LYS A 77 0.86 -12.24 11.11
CA LYS A 77 1.79 -12.06 9.99
C LYS A 77 1.05 -11.57 8.76
N LEU A 78 1.78 -10.91 7.88
CA LEU A 78 1.27 -10.43 6.60
C LEU A 78 1.67 -11.41 5.49
N GLU A 79 0.70 -12.10 4.92
CA GLU A 79 0.88 -12.84 3.68
C GLU A 79 0.78 -11.86 2.51
N LEU A 80 1.77 -11.89 1.62
CA LEU A 80 1.78 -11.13 0.37
C LEU A 80 1.93 -12.10 -0.78
N ARG A 81 1.15 -11.86 -1.84
CA ARG A 81 1.13 -12.71 -3.02
C ARG A 81 1.21 -11.87 -4.28
N HIS A 82 2.06 -12.26 -5.21
CA HIS A 82 2.19 -11.62 -6.52
C HIS A 82 2.24 -12.67 -7.62
N PRO A 83 1.59 -12.46 -8.78
CA PRO A 83 1.50 -13.47 -9.86
C PRO A 83 2.85 -13.98 -10.36
N SER A 84 3.88 -13.12 -10.45
CA SER A 84 5.17 -13.47 -11.05
C SER A 84 6.23 -13.92 -10.06
N ILE A 85 6.16 -13.55 -8.78
CA ILE A 85 7.19 -13.84 -7.77
C ILE A 85 6.68 -14.72 -6.61
N GLY A 86 5.43 -15.20 -6.72
CA GLY A 86 4.84 -16.12 -5.74
C GLY A 86 4.40 -15.45 -4.44
N THR A 87 4.44 -16.22 -3.35
CA THR A 87 3.90 -15.84 -2.05
C THR A 87 4.99 -15.78 -1.00
N ILE A 88 4.88 -14.80 -0.10
CA ILE A 88 5.71 -14.69 1.10
C ILE A 88 4.81 -14.41 2.31
N CYS A 89 5.20 -14.90 3.49
CA CYS A 89 4.57 -14.54 4.76
C CYS A 89 5.64 -13.93 5.67
N ILE A 90 5.38 -12.74 6.20
CA ILE A 90 6.33 -11.98 6.99
C ILE A 90 5.69 -11.37 8.23
N ASP A 91 6.51 -11.17 9.25
CA ASP A 91 6.27 -10.14 10.27
C ASP A 91 6.88 -8.82 9.74
N PRO A 92 6.06 -7.80 9.41
CA PRO A 92 6.59 -6.58 8.79
C PRO A 92 7.45 -5.73 9.74
N ASP A 93 7.42 -5.98 11.04
CA ASP A 93 8.25 -5.28 12.01
C ASP A 93 9.66 -5.90 12.12
N PHE A 94 9.82 -7.19 11.82
CA PHE A 94 11.07 -7.92 12.07
C PHE A 94 11.72 -8.50 10.80
N GLU A 95 10.96 -8.75 9.74
CA GLU A 95 11.45 -9.46 8.56
C GLU A 95 11.65 -8.55 7.33
N SER A 96 12.14 -7.31 7.56
CA SER A 96 12.38 -6.32 6.50
C SER A 96 13.23 -6.86 5.36
N SER A 97 14.38 -7.47 5.65
CA SER A 97 15.29 -8.00 4.62
C SER A 97 14.66 -9.10 3.77
N LYS A 98 13.86 -9.98 4.38
CA LYS A 98 13.12 -11.03 3.68
C LYS A 98 12.11 -10.43 2.71
N PHE A 99 11.39 -9.38 3.13
CA PHE A 99 10.45 -8.66 2.27
C PHE A 99 11.16 -7.96 1.11
N ILE A 100 12.26 -7.23 1.37
CA ILE A 100 13.01 -6.50 0.34
C ILE A 100 13.55 -7.46 -0.73
N ASN A 101 14.10 -8.60 -0.32
CA ASN A 101 14.58 -9.62 -1.26
C ASN A 101 13.45 -10.17 -2.13
N TRP A 102 12.26 -10.40 -1.54
CA TRP A 102 11.11 -10.90 -2.29
C TRP A 102 10.58 -9.89 -3.30
N VAL A 103 10.50 -8.61 -2.95
CA VAL A 103 9.93 -7.56 -3.81
C VAL A 103 10.92 -7.04 -4.85
N SER A 104 12.22 -7.24 -4.68
CA SER A 104 13.27 -6.69 -5.54
C SER A 104 13.10 -7.00 -7.03
N PRO A 105 12.64 -8.19 -7.47
CA PRO A 105 12.43 -8.45 -8.90
C PRO A 105 11.33 -7.62 -9.55
N LEU A 106 10.47 -6.96 -8.77
CA LEU A 106 9.42 -6.07 -9.27
C LEU A 106 9.90 -4.63 -9.47
N MET A 107 11.11 -4.32 -9.02
CA MET A 107 11.67 -2.98 -9.12
C MET A 107 12.31 -2.80 -10.50
N PRO A 108 11.93 -1.76 -11.28
CA PRO A 108 12.53 -1.51 -12.59
C PRO A 108 14.00 -1.13 -12.46
N GLU A 109 14.80 -1.53 -13.45
CA GLU A 109 16.20 -1.09 -13.59
C GLU A 109 16.32 0.44 -13.65
N GLY A 110 17.41 0.97 -13.11
CA GLY A 110 17.70 2.42 -13.09
C GLY A 110 16.82 3.23 -12.12
N ARG A 111 16.09 2.57 -11.22
CA ARG A 111 15.37 3.21 -10.12
C ARG A 111 16.12 3.05 -8.81
N ALA A 112 15.87 4.00 -7.88
CA ALA A 112 16.37 3.91 -6.51
C ALA A 112 16.01 2.56 -5.90
N ALA A 113 16.98 1.87 -5.32
CA ALA A 113 16.81 0.53 -4.78
C ALA A 113 16.00 0.55 -3.48
N SER A 114 15.03 -0.35 -3.36
CA SER A 114 14.33 -0.58 -2.09
C SER A 114 15.30 -1.19 -1.08
N ILE A 115 15.47 -0.58 0.09
CA ILE A 115 16.49 -1.01 1.06
C ILE A 115 15.94 -1.52 2.39
N LYS A 116 14.82 -0.96 2.86
CA LYS A 116 14.23 -1.41 4.12
C LYS A 116 12.73 -1.10 4.21
N LEU A 117 12.03 -1.90 5.00
CA LEU A 117 10.68 -1.66 5.46
C LEU A 117 10.74 -0.89 6.78
N VAL A 118 10.00 0.21 6.90
CA VAL A 118 9.90 1.01 8.12
C VAL A 118 8.45 1.11 8.57
N ARG A 119 8.23 1.12 9.87
CA ARG A 119 6.92 1.33 10.48
C ARG A 119 6.71 2.79 10.86
N SER A 120 5.54 3.33 10.57
CA SER A 120 5.13 4.62 11.10
C SER A 120 4.81 4.53 12.59
N VAL A 121 5.37 5.42 13.39
CA VAL A 121 5.12 5.46 14.83
C VAL A 121 3.93 6.34 15.22
N GLN A 122 3.43 7.18 14.32
CA GLN A 122 2.36 8.14 14.61
C GLN A 122 1.06 7.78 13.88
N THR A 123 1.04 8.02 12.58
CA THR A 123 -0.09 7.75 11.69
C THR A 123 0.44 7.02 10.46
N GLY A 124 -0.42 6.31 9.74
CA GLY A 124 0.00 5.66 8.49
C GLY A 124 0.73 6.63 7.55
N MET A 125 1.68 6.13 6.75
CA MET A 125 2.40 6.87 5.72
C MET A 125 1.49 7.18 4.52
N THR A 126 0.37 7.87 4.78
CA THR A 126 -0.58 8.35 3.77
C THR A 126 0.04 9.44 2.90
N ASP A 127 -0.68 9.95 1.92
CA ASP A 127 -0.17 11.03 1.06
C ASP A 127 -0.32 12.43 1.70
N THR A 128 -0.94 12.48 2.87
CA THR A 128 -1.09 13.69 3.70
C THR A 128 -0.34 13.53 5.02
N ASP A 129 0.09 14.64 5.60
CA ASP A 129 0.77 14.72 6.91
C ASP A 129 -0.21 14.65 8.10
N PHE A 130 -1.48 14.45 7.83
CA PHE A 130 -2.54 14.25 8.83
C PHE A 130 -3.30 12.95 8.57
N PRO A 131 -3.98 12.38 9.59
CA PRO A 131 -4.79 11.17 9.44
C PRO A 131 -5.89 11.37 8.40
N SER A 132 -5.94 10.50 7.39
CA SER A 132 -6.92 10.59 6.32
C SER A 132 -7.39 9.22 5.86
N ILE A 133 -8.62 9.17 5.35
CA ILE A 133 -9.23 8.03 4.68
C ILE A 133 -9.65 8.49 3.29
N SER A 134 -9.19 7.80 2.26
CA SER A 134 -9.51 8.16 0.89
C SER A 134 -10.81 7.51 0.43
N ILE A 135 -11.69 8.30 -0.18
CA ILE A 135 -12.99 7.84 -0.67
C ILE A 135 -13.02 7.95 -2.19
N GLY A 136 -13.34 6.84 -2.86
CA GLY A 136 -13.57 6.78 -4.30
C GLY A 136 -15.06 6.78 -4.62
N ASN A 137 -15.43 7.41 -5.76
CA ASN A 137 -16.82 7.40 -6.23
C ASN A 137 -16.94 6.50 -7.46
N LEU A 138 -17.77 5.45 -7.39
CA LEU A 138 -17.97 4.51 -8.48
C LEU A 138 -18.59 5.13 -9.74
N ALA A 139 -19.43 6.15 -9.60
CA ALA A 139 -19.99 6.82 -10.78
C ALA A 139 -18.90 7.60 -11.52
N SER A 140 -18.04 8.32 -10.80
CA SER A 140 -16.88 9.01 -11.39
C SER A 140 -15.91 8.01 -12.06
N HIS A 141 -15.66 6.86 -11.43
CA HIS A 141 -14.85 5.81 -12.03
C HIS A 141 -15.42 5.31 -13.35
N ARG A 142 -16.73 5.01 -13.40
CA ARG A 142 -17.41 4.57 -14.64
C ARG A 142 -17.36 5.61 -15.75
N GLU A 143 -17.45 6.88 -15.43
CA GLU A 143 -17.31 7.95 -16.43
C GLU A 143 -15.88 8.02 -17.00
N ILE A 144 -14.87 7.74 -16.17
CA ILE A 144 -13.47 7.65 -16.64
C ILE A 144 -13.31 6.44 -17.56
N GLU A 145 -13.80 5.25 -17.17
CA GLU A 145 -13.79 4.05 -18.03
C GLU A 145 -14.43 4.33 -19.39
N LYS A 146 -15.58 5.00 -19.38
CA LYS A 146 -16.30 5.36 -20.61
C LYS A 146 -15.47 6.29 -21.51
N LYS A 147 -14.78 7.27 -20.93
CA LYS A 147 -13.93 8.21 -21.69
C LYS A 147 -12.65 7.55 -22.21
N VAL A 148 -12.08 6.64 -21.46
CA VAL A 148 -10.85 5.89 -21.85
C VAL A 148 -11.19 4.78 -22.86
N GLY A 149 -12.42 4.25 -22.85
CA GLY A 149 -12.87 3.17 -23.73
C GLY A 149 -12.49 1.77 -23.26
N GLU A 150 -12.02 1.62 -22.02
CA GLU A 150 -11.63 0.32 -21.45
C GLU A 150 -12.01 0.19 -19.97
N LYS A 151 -12.10 -1.05 -19.51
CA LYS A 151 -12.31 -1.35 -18.09
C LYS A 151 -11.03 -1.10 -17.27
N LEU A 152 -11.19 -0.40 -16.15
CA LEU A 152 -10.09 -0.07 -15.25
C LEU A 152 -10.29 -0.75 -13.89
N SER A 153 -9.21 -1.21 -13.28
CA SER A 153 -9.26 -1.68 -11.90
C SER A 153 -9.53 -0.53 -10.93
N LEU A 154 -10.45 -0.70 -9.99
CA LEU A 154 -10.68 0.24 -8.88
C LEU A 154 -9.42 0.45 -8.03
N LEU A 155 -8.57 -0.58 -7.92
CA LEU A 155 -7.32 -0.53 -7.18
C LEU A 155 -6.30 0.47 -7.75
N ARG A 156 -6.51 0.95 -8.98
CA ARG A 156 -5.70 2.01 -9.60
C ARG A 156 -5.71 3.30 -8.75
N TRP A 157 -6.83 3.61 -8.14
CA TRP A 157 -7.01 4.84 -7.34
C TRP A 157 -6.48 4.68 -5.93
N ARG A 158 -6.35 3.46 -5.45
CA ARG A 158 -5.90 3.13 -4.10
C ARG A 158 -6.71 3.83 -3.00
N CYS A 159 -8.01 4.02 -3.25
CA CYS A 159 -8.95 4.53 -2.26
C CYS A 159 -9.27 3.44 -1.22
N ASN A 160 -9.62 3.88 -0.01
CA ASN A 160 -10.01 2.98 1.08
C ASN A 160 -11.49 2.58 1.00
N LEU A 161 -12.37 3.51 0.60
CA LEU A 161 -13.81 3.35 0.55
C LEU A 161 -14.38 3.73 -0.80
#